data_d02f14ce6fdefbebbf534999a49f68d3
#
_entry.id   d02f14ce6fdefbebbf534999a49f68d3
#
_cell.length_a   1.000
_cell.length_b   1.000
_cell.length_c   1.000
_cell.angle_alpha   90.00
_cell.angle_beta   90.00
_cell.angle_gamma   90.00
#
_symmetry.space_group_name_H-M   'P 1'
#
loop_
_entity.id
_entity.type
_entity.pdbx_description
1 polymer ?
#
loop_
_entity_poly.entity_id
_entity_poly.type
_entity_poly.pdbx_seq_one_letter_code
_entity_poly.pdbx_strand_id
1 'polypeptide(L)'
;MNSIRILEYLDLDGRSAWAEWFRALDAAAAAKVTLYVYRLGEGNFSNVKGVGAGVFERVIDWGPGYRVYFGKDGDTLVVLLGGSSKKRQRRAIEAAHERWADYRRRKQES
;
A
#
# COMPACT_ATOMS: atom_id res chain seq x y z
N MET A 1 -3.48 14.91 -18.62
CA MET A 1 -3.10 14.70 -17.22
C MET A 1 -3.14 13.23 -16.89
N ASN A 2 -2.07 12.74 -16.30
CA ASN A 2 -1.99 11.34 -15.92
C ASN A 2 -2.58 11.16 -14.53
N SER A 3 -3.80 10.64 -14.48
CA SER A 3 -4.34 10.24 -13.19
C SER A 3 -3.94 8.79 -12.90
N ILE A 4 -3.53 8.55 -11.66
CA ILE A 4 -3.15 7.23 -11.19
C ILE A 4 -4.35 6.61 -10.51
N ARG A 5 -4.69 5.39 -10.92
CA ARG A 5 -5.75 4.63 -10.25
C ARG A 5 -5.16 3.94 -9.02
N ILE A 6 -5.94 3.92 -7.96
CA ILE A 6 -5.57 3.24 -6.73
C ILE A 6 -6.50 2.04 -6.56
N LEU A 7 -5.95 0.85 -6.52
CA LEU A 7 -6.69 -0.38 -6.27
C LEU A 7 -6.19 -1.02 -4.99
N GLU A 8 -7.01 -1.86 -4.40
CA GLU A 8 -6.62 -2.68 -3.25
C GLU A 8 -6.38 -4.11 -3.73
N TYR A 9 -5.29 -4.70 -3.29
CA TYR A 9 -5.08 -6.12 -3.50
C TYR A 9 -6.14 -6.91 -2.73
N LEU A 10 -6.78 -7.84 -3.40
CA LEU A 10 -7.74 -8.75 -2.78
C LEU A 10 -7.21 -10.18 -2.82
N ASP A 11 -7.29 -10.88 -1.70
CA ASP A 11 -6.87 -12.28 -1.64
C ASP A 11 -7.95 -13.19 -2.29
N LEU A 12 -7.74 -14.50 -2.23
CA LEU A 12 -8.65 -15.45 -2.85
C LEU A 12 -10.06 -15.43 -2.25
N ASP A 13 -10.18 -14.95 -1.00
CA ASP A 13 -11.47 -14.82 -0.32
C ASP A 13 -12.11 -13.45 -0.55
N GLY A 14 -11.48 -12.61 -1.36
CA GLY A 14 -11.97 -11.26 -1.63
C GLY A 14 -11.68 -10.26 -0.53
N ARG A 15 -10.77 -10.60 0.40
CA ARG A 15 -10.41 -9.71 1.50
C ARG A 15 -9.29 -8.78 1.11
N SER A 16 -9.38 -7.54 1.60
CA SER A 16 -8.33 -6.53 1.44
C SER A 16 -7.58 -6.36 2.74
N ALA A 17 -6.31 -6.75 2.74
CA ALA A 17 -5.44 -6.53 3.91
C ALA A 17 -5.30 -5.04 4.19
N TRP A 18 -5.26 -4.22 3.14
CA TRP A 18 -5.24 -2.76 3.29
C TRP A 18 -6.48 -2.27 4.04
N ALA A 19 -7.67 -2.67 3.60
CA ALA A 19 -8.91 -2.21 4.21
C ALA A 19 -9.03 -2.66 5.66
N GLU A 20 -8.59 -3.88 5.98
CA GLU A 20 -8.62 -4.39 7.34
C GLU A 20 -7.71 -3.57 8.25
N TRP A 21 -6.50 -3.28 7.78
CA TRP A 21 -5.58 -2.43 8.54
C TRP A 21 -6.14 -1.01 8.71
N PHE A 22 -6.62 -0.43 7.64
CA PHE A 22 -7.12 0.94 7.63
C PHE A 22 -8.30 1.12 8.60
N ARG A 23 -9.22 0.16 8.62
CA ARG A 23 -10.41 0.23 9.48
C ARG A 23 -10.07 0.16 10.97
N ALA A 24 -8.93 -0.40 11.31
CA ALA A 24 -8.49 -0.50 12.70
C ALA A 24 -7.84 0.79 13.22
N LEU A 25 -7.58 1.77 12.35
CA LEU A 25 -6.98 3.04 12.74
C LEU A 25 -8.02 3.94 13.41
N ASP A 26 -7.54 4.79 14.35
CA ASP A 26 -8.43 5.83 14.88
C ASP A 26 -8.69 6.90 13.81
N ALA A 27 -9.64 7.79 14.06
CA ALA A 27 -10.06 8.78 13.07
C ALA A 27 -8.94 9.71 12.62
N ALA A 28 -8.07 10.14 13.54
CA ALA A 28 -6.97 11.04 13.20
C ALA A 28 -5.93 10.34 12.32
N ALA A 29 -5.58 9.11 12.66
CA ALA A 29 -4.65 8.32 11.87
C ALA A 29 -5.23 8.01 10.48
N ALA A 30 -6.51 7.63 10.42
CA ALA A 30 -7.18 7.34 9.16
C ALA A 30 -7.17 8.57 8.24
N ALA A 31 -7.42 9.76 8.79
CA ALA A 31 -7.39 10.99 8.01
C ALA A 31 -6.00 11.26 7.42
N LYS A 32 -4.95 11.04 8.22
CA LYS A 32 -3.56 11.19 7.73
C LYS A 32 -3.23 10.20 6.62
N VAL A 33 -3.57 8.95 6.84
CA VAL A 33 -3.31 7.90 5.85
C VAL A 33 -4.05 8.20 4.54
N THR A 34 -5.31 8.61 4.64
CA THR A 34 -6.12 8.97 3.48
C THR A 34 -5.46 10.07 2.67
N LEU A 35 -4.93 11.11 3.34
CA LEU A 35 -4.24 12.20 2.67
C LEU A 35 -3.03 11.71 1.87
N TYR A 36 -2.23 10.83 2.48
CA TYR A 36 -1.02 10.36 1.81
C TYR A 36 -1.33 9.40 0.66
N VAL A 37 -2.38 8.59 0.80
CA VAL A 37 -2.82 7.74 -0.31
C VAL A 37 -3.36 8.61 -1.46
N TYR A 38 -4.09 9.67 -1.13
CA TYR A 38 -4.55 10.62 -2.14
C TYR A 38 -3.37 11.22 -2.91
N ARG A 39 -2.29 11.57 -2.21
CA ARG A 39 -1.09 12.12 -2.85
C ARG A 39 -0.42 11.12 -3.80
N LEU A 40 -0.43 9.84 -3.46
CA LEU A 40 0.05 8.80 -4.39
C LEU A 40 -0.78 8.81 -5.66
N GLY A 41 -2.09 8.96 -5.55
CA GLY A 41 -2.99 9.04 -6.70
C GLY A 41 -2.73 10.26 -7.58
N GLU A 42 -2.15 11.31 -6.99
CA GLU A 42 -1.75 12.50 -7.74
C GLU A 42 -0.34 12.39 -8.33
N GLY A 43 0.33 11.26 -8.14
CA GLY A 43 1.69 11.07 -8.63
C GLY A 43 2.78 11.61 -7.71
N ASN A 44 2.43 11.96 -6.49
CA ASN A 44 3.41 12.43 -5.51
C ASN A 44 4.01 11.24 -4.77
N PHE A 45 5.23 10.89 -5.13
CA PHE A 45 5.95 9.76 -4.51
C PHE A 45 7.07 10.22 -3.56
N SER A 46 6.91 11.40 -2.95
CA SER A 46 7.83 11.87 -1.89
C SER A 46 7.80 10.89 -0.73
N ASN A 47 8.94 10.66 -0.09
CA ASN A 47 9.07 9.70 1.01
C ASN A 47 8.66 8.27 0.66
N VAL A 48 8.74 7.92 -0.61
CA VAL A 48 8.52 6.54 -1.08
C VAL A 48 9.88 5.91 -1.33
N LYS A 49 10.04 4.68 -0.87
CA LYS A 49 11.28 3.94 -1.12
C LYS A 49 10.94 2.49 -1.44
N GLY A 50 11.81 1.85 -2.19
CA GLY A 50 11.68 0.43 -2.46
C GLY A 50 12.04 -0.39 -1.24
N VAL A 51 11.28 -1.45 -0.99
CA VAL A 51 11.50 -2.36 0.14
C VAL A 51 11.69 -3.81 -0.33
N GLY A 52 12.06 -3.98 -1.60
CA GLY A 52 12.35 -5.29 -2.17
C GLY A 52 11.16 -5.91 -2.86
N ALA A 53 11.44 -6.88 -3.73
CA ALA A 53 10.43 -7.68 -4.46
C ALA A 53 9.41 -6.85 -5.25
N GLY A 54 9.80 -5.63 -5.65
CA GLY A 54 8.90 -4.74 -6.41
C GLY A 54 7.91 -3.99 -5.55
N VAL A 55 8.03 -4.07 -4.23
CA VAL A 55 7.15 -3.38 -3.29
C VAL A 55 7.76 -2.06 -2.87
N PHE A 56 6.92 -1.05 -2.73
CA PHE A 56 7.29 0.28 -2.26
C PHE A 56 6.61 0.57 -0.93
N GLU A 57 7.25 1.45 -0.16
CA GLU A 57 6.77 1.89 1.14
C GLU A 57 6.63 3.39 1.15
N ARG A 58 5.45 3.89 1.45
CA ARG A 58 5.23 5.32 1.71
C ARG A 58 5.30 5.53 3.21
N VAL A 59 6.29 6.29 3.66
CA VAL A 59 6.46 6.60 5.08
C VAL A 59 5.56 7.77 5.44
N ILE A 60 4.82 7.63 6.53
CA ILE A 60 3.99 8.69 7.10
C ILE A 60 4.54 9.00 8.48
N ASP A 61 5.29 10.09 8.56
CA ASP A 61 6.00 10.48 9.77
C ASP A 61 5.10 11.36 10.66
N TRP A 62 4.11 10.72 11.25
CA TRP A 62 3.10 11.34 12.09
C TRP A 62 2.67 10.36 13.17
N GLY A 63 2.48 10.85 14.41
CA GLY A 63 2.11 9.99 15.52
C GLY A 63 3.14 8.89 15.75
N PRO A 64 2.72 7.63 15.94
CA PRO A 64 3.64 6.51 16.14
C PRO A 64 4.39 6.12 14.87
N GLY A 65 4.13 6.80 13.76
CA GLY A 65 4.69 6.46 12.47
C GLY A 65 3.89 5.36 11.78
N TYR A 66 3.53 5.59 10.52
CA TYR A 66 2.78 4.61 9.74
C TYR A 66 3.47 4.36 8.41
N ARG A 67 3.17 3.22 7.83
CA ARG A 67 3.70 2.80 6.53
C ARG A 67 2.57 2.28 5.65
N VAL A 68 2.56 2.71 4.39
CA VAL A 68 1.64 2.19 3.39
C VAL A 68 2.48 1.42 2.37
N TYR A 69 2.13 0.16 2.14
CA TYR A 69 2.86 -0.70 1.19
C TYR A 69 2.06 -0.85 -0.09
N PHE A 70 2.73 -0.72 -1.22
CA PHE A 70 2.06 -0.79 -2.49
C PHE A 70 2.99 -1.29 -3.60
N GLY A 71 2.39 -1.79 -4.67
CA GLY A 71 3.09 -2.10 -5.90
C GLY A 71 2.63 -1.13 -6.98
N LYS A 72 3.44 -0.99 -8.02
CA LYS A 72 3.09 -0.17 -9.18
C LYS A 72 2.93 -1.10 -10.37
N ASP A 73 1.77 -1.05 -11.00
CA ASP A 73 1.50 -1.81 -12.21
C ASP A 73 1.49 -0.82 -13.37
N GLY A 74 2.68 -0.65 -13.96
CA GLY A 74 2.89 0.41 -14.95
C GLY A 74 2.91 1.78 -14.28
N ASP A 75 2.65 2.81 -15.06
CA ASP A 75 2.75 4.20 -14.59
C ASP A 75 1.43 4.76 -14.06
N THR A 76 0.33 4.04 -14.23
CA THR A 76 -1.00 4.56 -13.96
C THR A 76 -1.78 3.78 -12.91
N LEU A 77 -1.21 2.74 -12.33
CA LEU A 77 -1.92 1.90 -11.36
C LEU A 77 -1.05 1.64 -10.14
N VAL A 78 -1.59 1.99 -8.97
CA VAL A 78 -1.01 1.68 -7.67
C VAL A 78 -1.91 0.65 -7.01
N VAL A 79 -1.31 -0.43 -6.51
CA VAL A 79 -2.04 -1.52 -5.84
C VAL A 79 -1.65 -1.51 -4.37
N LEU A 80 -2.60 -1.20 -3.50
CA LEU A 80 -2.37 -1.15 -2.06
C LEU A 80 -2.30 -2.57 -1.50
N LEU A 81 -1.20 -2.88 -0.82
CA LEU A 81 -0.91 -4.23 -0.34
C LEU A 81 -1.08 -4.38 1.17
N GLY A 82 -1.16 -3.27 1.88
CA GLY A 82 -1.30 -3.30 3.33
C GLY A 82 -0.67 -2.08 3.96
N GLY A 83 -0.68 -2.07 5.27
CA GLY A 83 -0.07 -1.00 6.04
C GLY A 83 0.39 -1.50 7.39
N SER A 84 1.15 -0.68 8.09
CA SER A 84 1.60 -1.01 9.44
C SER A 84 2.02 0.25 10.18
N SER A 85 2.19 0.11 11.49
CA SER A 85 2.96 1.06 12.26
C SER A 85 4.46 0.81 12.01
N LYS A 86 5.28 1.77 12.40
CA LYS A 86 6.75 1.62 12.33
C LYS A 86 7.21 0.37 13.07
N LYS A 87 6.60 0.07 14.19
CA LYS A 87 6.97 -1.04 15.06
C LYS A 87 6.78 -2.41 14.40
N ARG A 88 5.81 -2.54 13.48
CA ARG A 88 5.47 -3.82 12.84
C ARG A 88 5.93 -3.88 11.38
N GLN A 89 6.84 -3.00 11.01
CA GLN A 89 7.27 -2.82 9.64
C GLN A 89 7.82 -4.11 9.00
N ARG A 90 8.67 -4.83 9.70
CA ARG A 90 9.34 -6.01 9.12
C ARG A 90 8.35 -7.07 8.64
N ARG A 91 7.42 -7.44 9.50
CA ARG A 91 6.42 -8.46 9.17
C ARG A 91 5.48 -7.99 8.06
N ALA A 92 5.15 -6.71 8.08
CA ALA A 92 4.27 -6.12 7.08
C ALA A 92 4.92 -6.09 5.69
N ILE A 93 6.23 -5.85 5.63
CA ILE A 93 6.96 -5.88 4.37
C ILE A 93 6.94 -7.30 3.78
N GLU A 94 7.20 -8.31 4.61
CA GLU A 94 7.15 -9.70 4.16
C GLU A 94 5.78 -10.06 3.59
N ALA A 95 4.72 -9.67 4.28
CA ALA A 95 3.36 -9.92 3.81
C ALA A 95 3.08 -9.19 2.50
N ALA A 96 3.56 -7.96 2.37
CA ALA A 96 3.38 -7.20 1.14
C ALA A 96 4.12 -7.86 -0.04
N HIS A 97 5.31 -8.42 0.20
CA HIS A 97 6.03 -9.15 -0.84
C HIS A 97 5.20 -10.32 -1.38
N GLU A 98 4.60 -11.09 -0.49
CA GLU A 98 3.79 -12.24 -0.88
C GLU A 98 2.55 -11.82 -1.66
N ARG A 99 1.88 -10.76 -1.21
CA ARG A 99 0.69 -10.24 -1.88
C ARG A 99 1.01 -9.70 -3.26
N TRP A 100 2.12 -9.00 -3.40
CA TRP A 100 2.52 -8.46 -4.70
C TRP A 100 2.86 -9.59 -5.68
N ALA A 101 3.57 -10.62 -5.21
CA ALA A 101 3.86 -11.79 -6.04
C ALA A 101 2.58 -12.48 -6.48
N ASP A 102 1.60 -12.61 -5.58
CA ASP A 102 0.31 -13.22 -5.90
C ASP A 102 -0.47 -12.39 -6.92
N TYR A 103 -0.48 -11.06 -6.75
CA TYR A 103 -1.13 -10.16 -7.69
C TYR A 103 -0.56 -10.34 -9.09
N ARG A 104 0.77 -10.34 -9.21
CA ARG A 104 1.44 -10.46 -10.49
C ARG A 104 1.19 -11.82 -11.14
N ARG A 105 1.20 -12.89 -10.35
CA ARG A 105 0.94 -14.23 -10.85
C ARG A 105 -0.48 -14.33 -11.40
N ARG A 106 -1.47 -13.85 -10.64
CA ARG A 106 -2.87 -13.90 -11.08
C ARG A 106 -3.11 -13.08 -12.33
N LYS A 107 -2.43 -11.95 -12.44
CA LYS A 107 -2.54 -11.12 -13.63
C LYS A 107 -2.03 -11.85 -14.87
N GLN A 108 -0.94 -12.61 -14.74
CA GLN A 108 -0.38 -13.38 -15.84
C GLN A 108 -1.27 -14.56 -16.24
N GLU A 109 -2.05 -15.10 -15.32
CA GLU A 109 -2.93 -16.23 -15.57
C GLU A 109 -4.28 -15.83 -16.18
N SER A 110 -4.58 -14.56 -16.19
CA SER A 110 -5.88 -14.08 -16.69
C SER A 110 -5.86 -13.79 -18.19
#